data_1ea9c967e47c47ba07742daa566ef261
#
_entry.id   1ea9c967e47c47ba07742daa566ef261
#
_cell.length_a   1.000
_cell.length_b   1.000
_cell.length_c   1.000
_cell.angle_alpha   90.00
_cell.angle_beta   90.00
_cell.angle_gamma   90.00
#
_symmetry.space_group_name_H-M   'P 1'
#
loop_
_entity.id
_entity.type
_entity.pdbx_description
1 polymer ?
#
loop_
_entity_poly.entity_id
_entity_poly.type
_entity_poly.pdbx_seq_one_letter_code
_entity_poly.pdbx_strand_id
1 'polypeptide(L)'
;TDPWLWAQQELARRNEEERLGRQTIKIDLSPTKRIKAGEQTRYSGGDLMLIPLYNALGLPQLCRELQNGTRVQYSLNEILEALVVLRILYPCSKKSTCELNSKRIRKTTFALEDVYRALTLLSSHIDDMQARVWQNSQKIMKRNTRVIYYDCTNYYFEIEDNDRDYVDKETGEVITGLRKRGKSKENRPN
;
A
#
# COMPACT_ATOMS: atom_id res chain seq x y z
N THR A 1 -34.15 21.54 -5.39
CA THR A 1 -32.92 21.75 -4.56
C THR A 1 -32.50 23.17 -4.78
N ASP A 2 -32.39 23.95 -3.70
CA ASP A 2 -31.97 25.34 -3.76
C ASP A 2 -30.54 25.43 -4.32
N PRO A 3 -30.30 26.11 -5.46
CA PRO A 3 -28.98 26.23 -6.06
C PRO A 3 -27.92 26.84 -5.14
N TRP A 4 -28.37 27.74 -4.23
CA TRP A 4 -27.50 28.39 -3.27
C TRP A 4 -27.02 27.41 -2.17
N LEU A 5 -27.91 26.58 -1.68
CA LEU A 5 -27.59 25.54 -0.69
C LEU A 5 -26.64 24.50 -1.28
N TRP A 6 -26.87 24.10 -2.52
CA TRP A 6 -25.98 23.19 -3.24
C TRP A 6 -24.58 23.80 -3.43
N ALA A 7 -24.50 25.08 -3.81
CA ALA A 7 -23.22 25.77 -3.99
C ALA A 7 -22.42 25.86 -2.69
N GLN A 8 -23.10 26.12 -1.56
CA GLN A 8 -22.46 26.15 -0.24
C GLN A 8 -21.95 24.77 0.17
N GLN A 9 -22.71 23.72 -0.05
CA GLN A 9 -22.31 22.35 0.27
C GLN A 9 -21.12 21.90 -0.61
N GLU A 10 -21.13 22.24 -1.89
CA GLU A 10 -20.03 21.91 -2.79
C GLU A 10 -18.76 22.68 -2.46
N LEU A 11 -18.88 23.96 -2.08
CA LEU A 11 -17.75 24.76 -1.60
C LEU A 11 -17.16 24.18 -0.30
N ALA A 12 -18.01 23.81 0.65
CA ALA A 12 -17.59 23.21 1.90
C ALA A 12 -16.86 21.87 1.65
N ARG A 13 -17.38 21.04 0.74
CA ARG A 13 -16.77 19.78 0.32
C ARG A 13 -15.39 20.00 -0.29
N ARG A 14 -15.27 20.96 -1.22
CA ARG A 14 -13.98 21.29 -1.86
C ARG A 14 -12.96 21.86 -0.88
N ASN A 15 -13.39 22.73 0.00
CA ASN A 15 -12.53 23.28 1.04
C ASN A 15 -12.04 22.18 2.01
N GLU A 16 -12.89 21.22 2.35
CA GLU A 16 -12.49 20.08 3.18
C GLU A 16 -11.53 19.14 2.46
N GLU A 17 -11.75 18.88 1.17
CA GLU A 17 -10.81 18.11 0.32
C GLU A 17 -9.45 18.82 0.21
N GLU A 18 -9.45 20.13 0.03
CA GLU A 18 -8.23 20.94 -0.02
C GLU A 18 -7.52 20.99 1.35
N ARG A 19 -8.28 21.08 2.44
CA ARG A 19 -7.74 21.03 3.81
C ARG A 19 -7.13 19.68 4.14
N LEU A 20 -7.76 18.60 3.73
CA LEU A 20 -7.23 17.24 3.87
C LEU A 20 -5.97 17.01 3.01
N GLY A 21 -5.89 17.65 1.83
CA GLY A 21 -4.70 17.66 0.99
C GLY A 21 -3.54 18.51 1.54
N ARG A 22 -3.85 19.56 2.31
CA ARG A 22 -2.89 20.49 2.93
C ARG A 22 -2.66 20.15 4.41
N GLN A 23 -2.29 18.93 4.72
CA GLN A 23 -1.93 18.63 6.11
C GLN A 23 -0.66 19.39 6.51
N THR A 24 -0.84 20.45 7.30
CA THR A 24 0.27 21.19 7.88
C THR A 24 0.82 20.41 9.07
N ILE A 25 2.06 19.98 8.96
CA ILE A 25 2.79 19.39 10.09
C ILE A 25 3.41 20.54 10.85
N LYS A 26 2.94 20.78 12.07
CA LYS A 26 3.57 21.74 12.98
C LYS A 26 4.72 21.04 13.70
N ILE A 27 5.93 21.45 13.39
CA ILE A 27 7.13 21.03 14.13
C ILE A 27 7.48 22.20 15.07
N ASP A 28 7.43 21.94 16.37
CA ASP A 28 7.79 22.92 17.38
C ASP A 28 9.31 22.94 17.55
N LEU A 29 9.96 23.91 16.92
CA LEU A 29 11.40 24.13 16.97
C LEU A 29 11.69 25.19 18.06
N SER A 30 11.78 24.76 19.30
CA SER A 30 12.23 25.64 20.39
C SER A 30 13.70 25.31 20.73
N PRO A 31 14.61 26.30 20.67
CA PRO A 31 16.00 26.10 21.05
C PRO A 31 16.19 25.76 22.53
N THR A 32 15.15 25.99 23.36
CA THR A 32 15.15 25.69 24.78
C THR A 32 14.48 24.35 25.13
N LYS A 33 13.88 23.68 24.14
CA LYS A 33 13.22 22.38 24.36
C LYS A 33 14.24 21.29 24.65
N ARG A 34 14.20 20.75 25.87
CA ARG A 34 15.02 19.59 26.24
C ARG A 34 14.36 18.31 25.70
N ILE A 35 15.15 17.51 24.99
CA ILE A 35 14.73 16.20 24.51
C ILE A 35 14.68 15.25 25.71
N LYS A 36 13.54 14.60 25.93
CA LYS A 36 13.38 13.60 26.99
C LYS A 36 14.01 12.27 26.56
N ALA A 37 14.50 11.49 27.50
CA ALA A 37 14.99 10.14 27.25
C ALA A 37 13.86 9.30 26.59
N GLY A 38 14.14 8.67 25.44
CA GLY A 38 13.16 7.92 24.67
C GLY A 38 12.24 8.75 23.77
N GLU A 39 12.38 10.08 23.75
CA GLU A 39 11.62 10.92 22.81
C GLU A 39 12.11 10.70 21.38
N GLN A 40 11.16 10.40 20.48
CA GLN A 40 11.48 10.25 19.06
C GLN A 40 11.72 11.62 18.43
N THR A 41 12.95 11.85 17.97
CA THR A 41 13.37 13.11 17.35
C THR A 41 13.59 13.01 15.84
N ARG A 42 13.60 11.79 15.30
CA ARG A 42 13.80 11.55 13.86
C ARG A 42 12.55 10.93 13.26
N TYR A 43 12.12 11.52 12.15
CA TYR A 43 10.96 11.07 11.37
C TYR A 43 11.36 10.89 9.91
N SER A 44 10.66 9.97 9.22
CA SER A 44 10.81 9.80 7.78
C SER A 44 10.10 10.94 7.04
N GLY A 45 10.87 11.74 6.31
CA GLY A 45 10.33 12.84 5.49
C GLY A 45 9.68 12.38 4.17
N GLY A 46 9.76 11.11 3.82
CA GLY A 46 9.20 10.58 2.56
C GLY A 46 7.69 10.73 2.45
N ASP A 47 6.99 10.79 3.58
CA ASP A 47 5.56 11.07 3.63
C ASP A 47 5.19 12.37 2.89
N LEU A 48 6.03 13.40 2.99
CA LEU A 48 5.77 14.71 2.36
C LEU A 48 5.68 14.65 0.84
N MET A 49 6.37 13.70 0.22
CA MET A 49 6.35 13.51 -1.24
C MET A 49 5.34 12.45 -1.68
N LEU A 50 5.20 11.38 -0.93
CA LEU A 50 4.39 10.23 -1.36
C LEU A 50 2.90 10.39 -1.04
N ILE A 51 2.53 11.06 0.05
CA ILE A 51 1.12 11.27 0.39
C ILE A 51 0.39 12.12 -0.64
N PRO A 52 0.92 13.26 -1.15
CA PRO A 52 0.27 13.99 -2.23
C PRO A 52 0.04 13.14 -3.48
N LEU A 53 1.01 12.29 -3.85
CA LEU A 53 0.86 11.38 -4.98
C LEU A 53 -0.21 10.31 -4.72
N TYR A 54 -0.22 9.70 -3.53
CA TYR A 54 -1.24 8.76 -3.08
C TYR A 54 -2.65 9.36 -3.18
N ASN A 55 -2.81 10.61 -2.73
CA ASN A 55 -4.07 11.34 -2.81
C ASN A 55 -4.47 11.64 -4.27
N ALA A 56 -3.51 12.08 -5.09
CA ALA A 56 -3.76 12.36 -6.51
C ALA A 56 -4.18 11.12 -7.30
N LEU A 57 -3.73 9.93 -6.90
CA LEU A 57 -4.17 8.66 -7.46
C LEU A 57 -5.59 8.26 -7.03
N GLY A 58 -6.24 9.02 -6.13
CA GLY A 58 -7.63 8.79 -5.71
C GLY A 58 -7.80 7.61 -4.75
N LEU A 59 -6.72 7.12 -4.15
CA LEU A 59 -6.74 5.96 -3.26
C LEU A 59 -7.54 6.21 -1.96
N PRO A 60 -7.49 7.39 -1.31
CA PRO A 60 -8.33 7.66 -0.15
C PRO A 60 -9.82 7.56 -0.44
N GLN A 61 -10.25 8.06 -1.60
CA GLN A 61 -11.65 7.97 -2.00
C GLN A 61 -12.06 6.53 -2.26
N LEU A 62 -11.25 5.76 -2.98
CA LEU A 62 -11.48 4.34 -3.21
C LEU A 62 -11.62 3.57 -1.88
N CYS A 63 -10.73 3.82 -0.93
CA CYS A 63 -10.83 3.17 0.39
C CYS A 63 -12.15 3.49 1.11
N ARG A 64 -12.64 4.72 1.03
CA ARG A 64 -13.95 5.09 1.58
C ARG A 64 -15.09 4.35 0.87
N GLU A 65 -15.05 4.27 -0.44
CA GLU A 65 -16.04 3.54 -1.24
C GLU A 65 -16.08 2.05 -0.86
N LEU A 66 -14.92 1.41 -0.73
CA LEU A 66 -14.80 0.00 -0.35
C LEU A 66 -15.21 -0.26 1.12
N GLN A 67 -15.01 0.70 2.00
CA GLN A 67 -15.43 0.60 3.41
C GLN A 67 -16.93 0.82 3.59
N ASN A 68 -17.58 1.56 2.70
CA ASN A 68 -19.00 1.81 2.77
C ASN A 68 -19.77 0.49 2.65
N GLY A 69 -20.69 0.26 3.59
CA GLY A 69 -21.47 -0.96 3.66
C GLY A 69 -20.78 -2.15 4.34
N THR A 70 -19.51 -1.99 4.76
CA THR A 70 -18.80 -3.00 5.56
C THR A 70 -18.91 -2.69 7.06
N ARG A 71 -18.76 -3.72 7.90
CA ARG A 71 -18.71 -3.57 9.37
C ARG A 71 -17.28 -3.42 9.91
N VAL A 72 -16.38 -2.98 9.07
CA VAL A 72 -14.95 -2.85 9.40
C VAL A 72 -14.74 -1.66 10.32
N GLN A 73 -14.03 -1.87 11.45
CA GLN A 73 -13.78 -0.84 12.46
C GLN A 73 -12.42 -0.13 12.27
N TYR A 74 -11.49 -0.73 11.52
CA TYR A 74 -10.20 -0.10 11.21
C TYR A 74 -10.31 0.86 10.01
N SER A 75 -9.41 1.82 9.90
CA SER A 75 -9.32 2.71 8.75
C SER A 75 -8.56 2.02 7.60
N LEU A 76 -9.28 1.58 6.56
CA LEU A 76 -8.69 0.97 5.37
C LEU A 76 -7.67 1.91 4.70
N ASN A 77 -8.02 3.21 4.63
CA ASN A 77 -7.15 4.22 4.02
C ASN A 77 -5.83 4.39 4.78
N GLU A 78 -5.86 4.43 6.11
CA GLU A 78 -4.62 4.57 6.90
C GLU A 78 -3.70 3.37 6.74
N ILE A 79 -4.27 2.17 6.71
CA ILE A 79 -3.52 0.93 6.50
C ILE A 79 -2.91 0.91 5.09
N LEU A 80 -3.71 1.18 4.04
CA LEU A 80 -3.23 1.17 2.67
C LEU A 80 -2.14 2.22 2.44
N GLU A 81 -2.37 3.45 2.94
CA GLU A 81 -1.38 4.54 2.86
C GLU A 81 -0.05 4.13 3.51
N ALA A 82 -0.10 3.58 4.73
CA ALA A 82 1.11 3.12 5.41
C ALA A 82 1.81 2.00 4.64
N LEU A 83 1.07 1.03 4.13
CA LEU A 83 1.63 -0.08 3.35
C LEU A 83 2.30 0.40 2.06
N VAL A 84 1.67 1.32 1.33
CA VAL A 84 2.20 1.86 0.07
C VAL A 84 3.44 2.71 0.33
N VAL A 85 3.34 3.69 1.23
CA VAL A 85 4.44 4.62 1.52
C VAL A 85 5.66 3.88 2.06
N LEU A 86 5.46 3.01 3.06
CA LEU A 86 6.57 2.27 3.66
C LEU A 86 7.13 1.19 2.71
N ARG A 87 6.32 0.63 1.81
CA ARG A 87 6.82 -0.28 0.79
C ARG A 87 7.77 0.39 -0.20
N ILE A 88 7.54 1.65 -0.51
CA ILE A 88 8.40 2.44 -1.39
C ILE A 88 9.67 2.87 -0.67
N LEU A 89 9.55 3.35 0.57
CA LEU A 89 10.68 3.90 1.33
C LEU A 89 11.56 2.81 1.97
N TYR A 90 10.92 1.77 2.51
CA TYR A 90 11.57 0.71 3.30
C TYR A 90 10.93 -0.65 2.98
N PRO A 91 11.28 -1.28 1.85
CA PRO A 91 10.73 -2.59 1.49
C PRO A 91 11.01 -3.63 2.59
N CYS A 92 9.94 -4.08 3.25
CA CYS A 92 10.05 -5.03 4.37
C CYS A 92 8.76 -5.86 4.52
N SER A 93 8.73 -6.74 5.53
CA SER A 93 7.56 -7.54 5.87
C SER A 93 6.41 -6.66 6.42
N LYS A 94 5.17 -7.17 6.38
CA LYS A 94 4.00 -6.47 6.96
C LYS A 94 4.17 -6.17 8.44
N LYS A 95 4.75 -7.10 9.19
CA LYS A 95 5.08 -6.91 10.61
C LYS A 95 6.04 -5.74 10.79
N SER A 96 7.15 -5.73 10.07
CA SER A 96 8.13 -4.64 10.11
C SER A 96 7.53 -3.31 9.64
N THR A 97 6.62 -3.32 8.66
CA THR A 97 5.86 -2.13 8.24
C THR A 97 5.06 -1.53 9.41
N CYS A 98 4.38 -2.36 10.21
CA CYS A 98 3.66 -1.89 11.40
C CYS A 98 4.61 -1.25 12.42
N GLU A 99 5.78 -1.84 12.65
CA GLU A 99 6.79 -1.29 13.56
C GLU A 99 7.35 0.05 13.08
N LEU A 100 7.65 0.14 11.76
CA LEU A 100 8.17 1.35 11.14
C LEU A 100 7.14 2.48 11.03
N ASN A 101 5.84 2.16 11.05
CA ASN A 101 4.79 3.16 10.98
C ASN A 101 4.87 4.19 12.12
N SER A 102 5.38 3.80 13.29
CA SER A 102 5.63 4.72 14.40
C SER A 102 6.66 5.81 14.10
N LYS A 103 7.56 5.57 13.12
CA LYS A 103 8.63 6.51 12.69
C LYS A 103 8.19 7.49 11.60
N ARG A 104 6.98 7.35 11.10
CA ARG A 104 6.41 8.28 10.13
C ARG A 104 6.06 9.61 10.79
N ILE A 105 6.06 10.67 9.99
CA ILE A 105 5.54 11.97 10.42
C ILE A 105 4.05 11.84 10.70
N ARG A 106 3.31 11.20 9.81
CA ARG A 106 1.89 10.90 9.97
C ARG A 106 1.74 9.55 10.66
N LYS A 107 1.66 9.59 11.97
CA LYS A 107 1.45 8.39 12.78
C LYS A 107 -0.01 7.95 12.67
N THR A 108 -0.19 6.68 12.36
CA THR A 108 -1.48 5.99 12.40
C THR A 108 -1.35 4.78 13.32
N THR A 109 -2.45 4.36 13.93
CA THR A 109 -2.44 3.22 14.85
C THR A 109 -3.40 2.16 14.33
N PHE A 110 -2.88 0.99 14.04
CA PHE A 110 -3.64 -0.19 13.63
C PHE A 110 -2.90 -1.46 14.07
N ALA A 111 -3.62 -2.54 14.27
CA ALA A 111 -3.06 -3.83 14.61
C ALA A 111 -2.59 -4.60 13.36
N LEU A 112 -1.67 -5.54 13.55
CA LEU A 112 -1.18 -6.39 12.45
C LEU A 112 -2.32 -7.23 11.84
N GLU A 113 -3.25 -7.69 12.67
CA GLU A 113 -4.44 -8.43 12.26
C GLU A 113 -5.32 -7.60 11.32
N ASP A 114 -5.46 -6.29 11.59
CA ASP A 114 -6.21 -5.38 10.74
C ASP A 114 -5.54 -5.20 9.39
N VAL A 115 -4.22 -5.22 9.34
CA VAL A 115 -3.46 -5.21 8.08
C VAL A 115 -3.82 -6.42 7.21
N TYR A 116 -3.85 -7.61 7.78
CA TYR A 116 -4.20 -8.82 7.01
C TYR A 116 -5.66 -8.80 6.56
N ARG A 117 -6.60 -8.37 7.42
CA ARG A 117 -8.01 -8.20 7.05
C ARG A 117 -8.17 -7.15 5.94
N ALA A 118 -7.46 -6.03 6.04
CA ALA A 118 -7.45 -5.01 5.01
C ALA A 118 -6.92 -5.54 3.67
N LEU A 119 -5.84 -6.33 3.68
CA LEU A 119 -5.29 -6.96 2.48
C LEU A 119 -6.28 -7.94 1.83
N THR A 120 -7.05 -8.70 2.62
CA THR A 120 -8.11 -9.56 2.11
C THR A 120 -9.20 -8.75 1.41
N LEU A 121 -9.66 -7.66 2.02
CA LEU A 121 -10.64 -6.76 1.40
C LEU A 121 -10.10 -6.12 0.12
N LEU A 122 -8.85 -5.63 0.14
CA LEU A 122 -8.22 -4.99 -1.02
C LEU A 122 -8.00 -6.00 -2.16
N SER A 123 -7.65 -7.24 -1.86
CA SER A 123 -7.44 -8.27 -2.88
C SER A 123 -8.72 -8.64 -3.63
N SER A 124 -9.88 -8.58 -2.98
CA SER A 124 -11.17 -8.81 -3.66
C SER A 124 -11.59 -7.65 -4.58
N HIS A 125 -10.91 -6.49 -4.50
CA HIS A 125 -11.16 -5.30 -5.31
C HIS A 125 -9.93 -4.84 -6.09
N ILE A 126 -9.04 -5.79 -6.43
CA ILE A 126 -7.77 -5.45 -7.08
C ILE A 126 -7.97 -4.78 -8.44
N ASP A 127 -8.97 -5.20 -9.21
CA ASP A 127 -9.27 -4.64 -10.52
C ASP A 127 -9.77 -3.20 -10.41
N ASP A 128 -10.63 -2.90 -9.44
CA ASP A 128 -11.10 -1.54 -9.15
C ASP A 128 -9.94 -0.62 -8.76
N MET A 129 -9.02 -1.13 -7.94
CA MET A 129 -7.81 -0.40 -7.54
C MET A 129 -6.93 -0.09 -8.76
N GLN A 130 -6.66 -1.08 -9.59
CA GLN A 130 -5.84 -0.93 -10.79
C GLN A 130 -6.48 0.05 -11.77
N ALA A 131 -7.78 -0.06 -12.02
CA ALA A 131 -8.52 0.85 -12.88
C ALA A 131 -8.46 2.30 -12.37
N ARG A 132 -8.67 2.51 -11.06
CA ARG A 132 -8.61 3.84 -10.44
C ARG A 132 -7.22 4.45 -10.54
N VAL A 133 -6.19 3.69 -10.20
CA VAL A 133 -4.79 4.13 -10.30
C VAL A 133 -4.42 4.44 -11.75
N TRP A 134 -4.81 3.59 -12.69
CA TRP A 134 -4.58 3.82 -14.10
C TRP A 134 -5.21 5.13 -14.58
N GLN A 135 -6.51 5.32 -14.36
CA GLN A 135 -7.25 6.51 -14.78
C GLN A 135 -6.66 7.81 -14.20
N ASN A 136 -6.39 7.82 -12.90
CA ASN A 136 -5.87 9.02 -12.24
C ASN A 136 -4.40 9.28 -12.56
N SER A 137 -3.60 8.25 -12.79
CA SER A 137 -2.20 8.43 -13.19
C SER A 137 -2.04 9.17 -14.52
N GLN A 138 -3.01 9.04 -15.43
CA GLN A 138 -3.01 9.78 -16.69
C GLN A 138 -3.22 11.30 -16.51
N LYS A 139 -3.85 11.69 -15.39
CA LYS A 139 -4.02 13.12 -15.04
C LYS A 139 -2.72 13.70 -14.43
N ILE A 140 -1.89 12.84 -13.83
CA ILE A 140 -0.64 13.25 -13.21
C ILE A 140 0.48 13.35 -14.24
N MET A 141 0.54 12.38 -15.18
CA MET A 141 1.58 12.31 -16.20
C MET A 141 1.03 11.79 -17.53
N LYS A 142 1.54 12.35 -18.62
CA LYS A 142 1.20 11.90 -19.96
C LYS A 142 1.92 10.59 -20.26
N ARG A 143 1.18 9.50 -20.37
CA ARG A 143 1.74 8.18 -20.68
C ARG A 143 1.82 7.92 -22.17
N ASN A 144 2.94 7.39 -22.63
CA ASN A 144 3.08 6.85 -23.98
C ASN A 144 2.80 5.33 -23.95
N THR A 145 1.65 4.93 -24.50
CA THR A 145 1.21 3.52 -24.51
C THR A 145 1.56 2.79 -25.81
N ARG A 146 2.37 3.41 -26.69
CA ARG A 146 2.80 2.77 -27.96
C ARG A 146 3.73 1.60 -27.74
N VAL A 147 4.47 1.61 -26.64
CA VAL A 147 5.40 0.55 -26.27
C VAL A 147 5.01 0.02 -24.91
N ILE A 148 4.82 -1.29 -24.83
CA ILE A 148 4.52 -2.01 -23.60
C ILE A 148 5.69 -2.97 -23.35
N TYR A 149 6.28 -2.86 -22.17
CA TYR A 149 7.28 -3.81 -21.69
C TYR A 149 6.57 -4.88 -20.88
N TYR A 150 6.77 -6.13 -21.27
CA TYR A 150 6.26 -7.27 -20.53
C TYR A 150 7.43 -8.00 -19.87
N ASP A 151 7.39 -8.12 -18.56
CA ASP A 151 8.37 -8.86 -17.78
C ASP A 151 7.65 -9.73 -16.74
N CYS A 152 8.05 -11.01 -16.70
CA CYS A 152 7.50 -11.95 -15.74
C CYS A 152 8.31 -11.93 -14.45
N THR A 153 7.61 -11.84 -13.33
CA THR A 153 8.24 -12.02 -12.02
C THR A 153 8.59 -13.50 -11.84
N ASN A 154 9.87 -13.78 -11.62
CA ASN A 154 10.32 -15.13 -11.30
C ASN A 154 10.24 -15.35 -9.78
N TYR A 155 9.67 -16.48 -9.40
CA TYR A 155 9.68 -16.97 -8.04
C TYR A 155 10.58 -18.20 -7.98
N TYR A 156 11.33 -18.33 -6.91
CA TYR A 156 12.17 -19.51 -6.67
C TYR A 156 12.10 -19.88 -5.19
N PHE A 157 12.36 -21.15 -4.93
CA PHE A 157 12.51 -21.66 -3.58
C PHE A 157 13.99 -21.88 -3.32
N GLU A 158 14.49 -21.45 -2.18
CA GLU A 158 15.83 -21.80 -1.72
C GLU A 158 15.76 -23.18 -1.08
N ILE A 159 16.01 -24.21 -1.88
CA ILE A 159 16.00 -25.61 -1.45
C ILE A 159 17.24 -26.31 -2.02
N GLU A 160 17.79 -27.26 -1.25
CA GLU A 160 18.97 -28.05 -1.69
C GLU A 160 18.58 -29.16 -2.65
N ASP A 161 17.43 -29.82 -2.42
CA ASP A 161 16.96 -30.97 -3.18
C ASP A 161 15.67 -30.68 -3.97
N ASN A 162 15.51 -31.39 -5.09
CA ASN A 162 14.26 -31.42 -5.82
C ASN A 162 13.17 -32.15 -5.03
N ASP A 163 11.93 -31.71 -5.20
CA ASP A 163 10.80 -32.51 -4.73
C ASP A 163 10.74 -33.82 -5.51
N ARG A 164 10.49 -34.92 -4.79
CA ARG A 164 10.32 -36.24 -5.37
C ARG A 164 8.96 -36.34 -6.03
N ASP A 165 8.92 -37.05 -7.16
CA ASP A 165 7.66 -37.47 -7.75
C ASP A 165 7.04 -38.54 -6.86
N TYR A 166 5.72 -38.54 -6.75
CA TYR A 166 5.01 -39.57 -5.99
C TYR A 166 3.79 -40.08 -6.76
N VAL A 167 3.38 -41.27 -6.42
CA VAL A 167 2.20 -41.90 -7.03
C VAL A 167 1.01 -41.62 -6.12
N ASP A 168 -0.02 -41.04 -6.65
CA ASP A 168 -1.29 -40.88 -5.94
C ASP A 168 -1.88 -42.29 -5.70
N LYS A 169 -2.17 -42.56 -4.43
CA LYS A 169 -2.66 -43.89 -4.01
C LYS A 169 -4.09 -44.19 -4.45
N GLU A 170 -4.88 -43.14 -4.72
CA GLU A 170 -6.28 -43.29 -5.13
C GLU A 170 -6.44 -43.39 -6.64
N THR A 171 -5.67 -42.58 -7.39
CA THR A 171 -5.78 -42.52 -8.84
C THR A 171 -4.72 -43.38 -9.58
N GLY A 172 -3.63 -43.74 -8.92
CA GLY A 172 -2.49 -44.41 -9.54
C GLY A 172 -1.64 -43.52 -10.43
N GLU A 173 -1.94 -42.24 -10.54
CA GLU A 173 -1.22 -41.27 -11.35
C GLU A 173 0.09 -40.82 -10.68
N VAL A 174 1.13 -40.64 -11.54
CA VAL A 174 2.40 -40.08 -11.08
C VAL A 174 2.29 -38.57 -11.01
N ILE A 175 2.33 -38.03 -9.78
CA ILE A 175 2.33 -36.58 -9.54
C ILE A 175 3.79 -36.13 -9.47
N THR A 176 4.15 -35.22 -10.38
CA THR A 176 5.49 -34.64 -10.43
C THR A 176 5.70 -33.66 -9.31
N GLY A 177 6.82 -33.77 -8.62
CA GLY A 177 7.19 -32.82 -7.57
C GLY A 177 7.22 -31.35 -8.07
N LEU A 178 6.68 -30.45 -7.29
CA LEU A 178 6.47 -29.05 -7.69
C LEU A 178 7.79 -28.28 -7.83
N ARG A 179 8.71 -28.48 -6.90
CA ARG A 179 9.97 -27.74 -6.87
C ARG A 179 11.06 -28.55 -7.52
N LYS A 180 11.59 -28.03 -8.62
CA LYS A 180 12.68 -28.64 -9.37
C LYS A 180 13.81 -27.65 -9.56
N ARG A 181 15.05 -28.13 -9.59
CA ARG A 181 16.18 -27.29 -9.95
C ARG A 181 16.04 -26.81 -11.38
N GLY A 182 16.34 -25.51 -11.57
CA GLY A 182 16.27 -24.88 -12.87
C GLY A 182 17.28 -23.74 -12.99
N LYS A 183 17.47 -23.24 -14.20
CA LYS A 183 18.34 -22.11 -14.47
C LYS A 183 17.65 -20.82 -14.01
N SER A 184 18.25 -20.13 -13.05
CA SER A 184 17.77 -18.84 -12.56
C SER A 184 18.13 -17.71 -13.53
N LYS A 185 17.22 -16.75 -13.72
CA LYS A 185 17.48 -15.51 -14.46
C LYS A 185 18.64 -14.70 -13.85
N GLU A 186 18.86 -14.85 -12.56
CA GLU A 186 19.86 -14.11 -11.79
C GLU A 186 21.21 -14.82 -11.71
N ASN A 187 21.40 -15.89 -12.49
CA ASN A 187 22.64 -16.72 -12.50
C ASN A 187 23.07 -17.16 -11.09
N ARG A 188 22.13 -17.39 -10.18
CA ARG A 188 22.45 -17.94 -8.86
C ARG A 188 23.04 -19.34 -9.02
N PRO A 189 24.08 -19.67 -8.26
CA PRO A 189 24.64 -21.01 -8.30
C PRO A 189 23.56 -22.03 -7.89
N ASN A 190 23.53 -23.13 -8.63
CA ASN A 190 22.66 -24.28 -8.34
C ASN A 190 23.14 -25.01 -7.11
#